data_fdbd117fa8b214c25af2dc53abc4a835
#
_entry.id   fdbd117fa8b214c25af2dc53abc4a835
#
_cell.length_a   1.000
_cell.length_b   1.000
_cell.length_c   1.000
_cell.angle_alpha   90.00
_cell.angle_beta   90.00
_cell.angle_gamma   90.00
#
_symmetry.space_group_name_H-M   'P 1'
#
loop_
_entity.id
_entity.type
_entity.pdbx_description
1 polymer ?
#
loop_
_entity_poly.entity_id
_entity_poly.type
_entity_poly.pdbx_seq_one_letter_code
_entity_poly.pdbx_strand_id
1 'polypeptide(L)'
;MSDTVLHVFASIVYFVLYGILLVYAFRYLLTGRYMPVHAQAAGHEWGALDPKTQAIASAMARVVGAGMLTTAVTGGLLTLGAAATGLAWLKYLAPIPAIVFCAPTLHASYVLRRSAGAATPMAPSLIALILAVGGFVLWRM
;
A
#
# COMPACT_ATOMS: atom_id res chain seq x y z
N MET A 1 -20.05 20.42 11.26
CA MET A 1 -18.94 20.62 10.31
C MET A 1 -19.57 20.68 8.95
N SER A 2 -19.23 21.66 8.09
CA SER A 2 -19.88 21.73 6.77
C SER A 2 -19.42 20.56 5.89
N ASP A 3 -20.30 20.05 5.02
CA ASP A 3 -20.01 18.95 4.10
C ASP A 3 -18.74 19.20 3.28
N THR A 4 -18.51 20.46 2.90
CA THR A 4 -17.29 20.88 2.19
C THR A 4 -16.01 20.56 2.98
N VAL A 5 -16.00 20.81 4.29
CA VAL A 5 -14.85 20.52 5.15
C VAL A 5 -14.57 19.02 5.22
N LEU A 6 -15.61 18.21 5.37
CA LEU A 6 -15.50 16.75 5.40
C LEU A 6 -14.93 16.20 4.07
N HIS A 7 -15.39 16.73 2.94
CA HIS A 7 -14.89 16.32 1.62
C HIS A 7 -13.41 16.70 1.41
N VAL A 8 -12.98 17.86 1.88
CA VAL A 8 -11.56 18.25 1.83
C VAL A 8 -10.72 17.31 2.70
N PHE A 9 -11.17 17.04 3.93
CA PHE A 9 -10.45 16.11 4.82
C PHE A 9 -10.34 14.70 4.22
N ALA A 10 -11.41 14.15 3.66
CA ALA A 10 -11.40 12.87 2.99
C ALA A 10 -10.40 12.82 1.82
N SER A 11 -10.37 13.87 1.02
CA SER A 11 -9.41 13.99 -0.10
C SER A 11 -7.96 14.02 0.41
N ILE A 12 -7.68 14.76 1.49
CA ILE A 12 -6.35 14.80 2.12
C ILE A 12 -5.95 13.39 2.62
N VAL A 13 -6.86 12.67 3.28
CA VAL A 13 -6.61 11.31 3.77
C VAL A 13 -6.19 10.39 2.61
N TYR A 14 -6.88 10.45 1.48
CA TYR A 14 -6.51 9.65 0.31
C TYR A 14 -5.21 10.09 -0.35
N PHE A 15 -4.92 11.38 -0.45
CA PHE A 15 -3.63 11.84 -0.97
C PHE A 15 -2.47 11.41 -0.08
N VAL A 16 -2.64 11.43 1.24
CA VAL A 16 -1.65 10.89 2.18
C VAL A 16 -1.48 9.38 1.98
N LEU A 17 -2.58 8.63 1.91
CA LEU A 17 -2.56 7.18 1.68
C LEU A 17 -1.80 6.82 0.40
N TYR A 18 -2.17 7.41 -0.74
CA TYR A 18 -1.55 7.11 -2.03
C TYR A 18 -0.14 7.67 -2.16
N GLY A 19 0.17 8.78 -1.49
CA GLY A 19 1.52 9.30 -1.34
C GLY A 19 2.45 8.33 -0.60
N ILE A 20 1.99 7.75 0.50
CA ILE A 20 2.73 6.72 1.23
C ILE A 20 2.97 5.49 0.35
N LEU A 21 1.94 4.99 -0.33
CA LEU A 21 2.08 3.86 -1.26
C LEU A 21 3.07 4.15 -2.38
N LEU A 22 3.07 5.38 -2.92
CA LEU A 22 4.02 5.81 -3.94
C LEU A 22 5.47 5.77 -3.45
N VAL A 23 5.73 6.28 -2.25
CA VAL A 23 7.07 6.24 -1.62
C VAL A 23 7.55 4.80 -1.45
N TYR A 24 6.68 3.91 -0.95
CA TYR A 24 7.01 2.48 -0.83
C TYR A 24 7.22 1.82 -2.19
N ALA A 25 6.41 2.15 -3.20
CA ALA A 25 6.56 1.64 -4.56
C ALA A 25 7.97 1.92 -5.11
N PHE A 26 8.42 3.16 -5.04
CA PHE A 26 9.77 3.53 -5.47
C PHE A 26 10.85 2.82 -4.66
N ARG A 27 10.66 2.68 -3.36
CA ARG A 27 11.60 1.95 -2.52
C ARG A 27 11.74 0.48 -2.94
N TYR A 28 10.64 -0.21 -3.26
CA TYR A 28 10.67 -1.59 -3.74
C TYR A 28 11.26 -1.72 -5.15
N LEU A 29 10.95 -0.78 -6.05
CA LEU A 29 11.44 -0.78 -7.42
C LEU A 29 12.95 -0.53 -7.50
N LEU A 30 13.47 0.38 -6.66
CA LEU A 30 14.86 0.86 -6.77
C LEU A 30 15.83 0.06 -5.90
N THR A 31 15.40 -0.51 -4.78
CA THR A 31 16.34 -1.13 -3.82
C THR A 31 16.85 -2.48 -4.31
N GLY A 32 16.07 -3.28 -5.03
CA GLY A 32 16.46 -4.57 -5.61
C GLY A 32 17.01 -5.62 -4.62
N ARG A 33 16.92 -5.36 -3.30
CA ARG A 33 17.43 -6.18 -2.22
C ARG A 33 16.34 -6.44 -1.19
N TYR A 34 16.53 -7.41 -0.31
CA TYR A 34 15.70 -7.56 0.87
C TYR A 34 15.70 -6.27 1.70
N MET A 35 14.52 -5.86 2.13
CA MET A 35 14.44 -4.97 3.28
C MET A 35 14.84 -5.73 4.55
N PRO A 36 15.32 -5.04 5.60
CA PRO A 36 15.73 -5.69 6.86
C PRO A 36 14.71 -6.66 7.40
N VAL A 37 13.42 -6.35 7.23
CA VAL A 37 12.30 -7.19 7.65
C VAL A 37 12.21 -8.52 6.87
N HIS A 38 12.61 -8.54 5.61
CA HIS A 38 12.66 -9.77 4.81
C HIS A 38 13.82 -10.66 5.24
N ALA A 39 14.97 -10.07 5.58
CA ALA A 39 16.10 -10.81 6.13
C ALA A 39 15.74 -11.49 7.45
N GLN A 40 15.04 -10.79 8.34
CA GLN A 40 14.53 -11.36 9.59
C GLN A 40 13.55 -12.53 9.34
N ALA A 41 12.65 -12.38 8.38
CA ALA A 41 11.68 -13.42 8.04
C ALA A 41 12.32 -14.63 7.37
N ALA A 42 13.36 -14.41 6.56
CA ALA A 42 14.10 -15.50 5.90
C ALA A 42 15.11 -16.20 6.81
N GLY A 43 15.47 -15.60 7.96
CA GLY A 43 16.52 -16.12 8.85
C GLY A 43 17.93 -16.03 8.27
N HIS A 44 18.11 -15.35 7.14
CA HIS A 44 19.38 -15.19 6.42
C HIS A 44 19.58 -13.76 5.94
N GLU A 45 20.83 -13.31 5.98
CA GLU A 45 21.22 -12.04 5.35
C GLU A 45 21.20 -12.16 3.82
N TRP A 46 21.00 -11.03 3.13
CA TRP A 46 20.96 -10.99 1.66
C TRP A 46 22.19 -11.63 1.01
N GLY A 47 23.40 -11.37 1.57
CA GLY A 47 24.67 -11.90 1.06
C GLY A 47 24.87 -13.40 1.24
N ALA A 48 24.08 -14.04 2.13
CA ALA A 48 24.14 -15.48 2.36
C ALA A 48 23.28 -16.28 1.38
N LEU A 49 22.43 -15.62 0.59
CA LEU A 49 21.59 -16.26 -0.41
C LEU A 49 22.40 -16.55 -1.67
N ASP A 50 22.13 -17.69 -2.30
CA ASP A 50 22.66 -17.99 -3.61
C ASP A 50 22.17 -16.99 -4.68
N PRO A 51 22.92 -16.78 -5.78
CA PRO A 51 22.59 -15.78 -6.80
C PRO A 51 21.22 -15.96 -7.46
N LYS A 52 20.74 -17.19 -7.61
CA LYS A 52 19.42 -17.47 -8.20
C LYS A 52 18.29 -17.03 -7.27
N THR A 53 18.42 -17.34 -5.99
CA THR A 53 17.46 -16.91 -4.95
C THR A 53 17.45 -15.40 -4.83
N GLN A 54 18.61 -14.73 -4.89
CA GLN A 54 18.69 -13.27 -4.92
C GLN A 54 17.98 -12.66 -6.13
N ALA A 55 18.17 -13.26 -7.33
CA ALA A 55 17.51 -12.80 -8.54
C ALA A 55 15.98 -12.93 -8.45
N ILE A 56 15.48 -14.09 -7.97
CA ILE A 56 14.04 -14.31 -7.78
C ILE A 56 13.46 -13.33 -6.77
N ALA A 57 14.08 -13.17 -5.62
CA ALA A 57 13.62 -12.25 -4.59
C ALA A 57 13.61 -10.79 -5.05
N SER A 58 14.64 -10.37 -5.82
CA SER A 58 14.67 -9.04 -6.46
C SER A 58 13.54 -8.85 -7.47
N ALA A 59 13.27 -9.86 -8.28
CA ALA A 59 12.17 -9.82 -9.25
C ALA A 59 10.82 -9.69 -8.53
N MET A 60 10.59 -10.49 -7.48
CA MET A 60 9.36 -10.43 -6.67
C MET A 60 9.20 -9.05 -6.00
N ALA A 61 10.27 -8.49 -5.43
CA ALA A 61 10.24 -7.15 -4.86
C ALA A 61 9.81 -6.09 -5.88
N ARG A 62 10.34 -6.15 -7.11
CA ARG A 62 9.96 -5.24 -8.20
C ARG A 62 8.51 -5.41 -8.63
N VAL A 63 8.00 -6.64 -8.69
CA VAL A 63 6.56 -6.90 -8.99
C VAL A 63 5.68 -6.28 -7.92
N VAL A 64 6.02 -6.43 -6.63
CA VAL A 64 5.30 -5.78 -5.53
C VAL A 64 5.37 -4.26 -5.66
N GLY A 65 6.54 -3.70 -5.96
CA GLY A 65 6.71 -2.27 -6.19
C GLY A 65 5.88 -1.75 -7.36
N ALA A 66 5.81 -2.49 -8.47
CA ALA A 66 4.96 -2.14 -9.61
C ALA A 66 3.47 -2.16 -9.25
N GLY A 67 3.03 -3.17 -8.49
CA GLY A 67 1.66 -3.24 -7.95
C GLY A 67 1.33 -2.04 -7.05
N MET A 68 2.24 -1.66 -6.16
CA MET A 68 2.08 -0.46 -5.31
C MET A 68 2.02 0.82 -6.15
N LEU A 69 2.87 0.94 -7.18
CA LEU A 69 2.88 2.10 -8.08
C LEU A 69 1.55 2.24 -8.82
N THR A 70 1.08 1.15 -9.41
CA THR A 70 -0.22 1.11 -10.11
C THR A 70 -1.35 1.51 -9.17
N THR A 71 -1.36 0.94 -7.95
CA THR A 71 -2.35 1.27 -6.91
C THR A 71 -2.32 2.74 -6.54
N ALA A 72 -1.12 3.31 -6.31
CA ALA A 72 -0.94 4.70 -5.91
C ALA A 72 -1.38 5.66 -7.02
N VAL A 73 -0.98 5.41 -8.26
CA VAL A 73 -1.35 6.25 -9.41
C VAL A 73 -2.85 6.18 -9.68
N THR A 74 -3.42 4.98 -9.77
CA THR A 74 -4.85 4.81 -10.03
C THR A 74 -5.70 5.44 -8.93
N GLY A 75 -5.41 5.13 -7.66
CA GLY A 75 -6.15 5.68 -6.54
C GLY A 75 -5.98 7.20 -6.40
N GLY A 76 -4.78 7.72 -6.65
CA GLY A 76 -4.51 9.15 -6.66
C GLY A 76 -5.31 9.88 -7.76
N LEU A 77 -5.35 9.35 -8.97
CA LEU A 77 -6.14 9.90 -10.08
C LEU A 77 -7.64 9.85 -9.80
N LEU A 78 -8.15 8.75 -9.24
CA LEU A 78 -9.56 8.66 -8.83
C LEU A 78 -9.90 9.69 -7.75
N THR A 79 -9.01 9.89 -6.78
CA THR A 79 -9.18 10.88 -5.72
C THR A 79 -9.18 12.30 -6.30
N LEU A 80 -8.24 12.60 -7.19
CA LEU A 80 -8.16 13.90 -7.88
C LEU A 80 -9.42 14.16 -8.70
N GLY A 81 -9.87 13.17 -9.47
CA GLY A 81 -11.11 13.26 -10.24
C GLY A 81 -12.33 13.49 -9.35
N ALA A 82 -12.44 12.78 -8.22
CA ALA A 82 -13.52 12.96 -7.25
C ALA A 82 -13.51 14.37 -6.63
N ALA A 83 -12.33 14.88 -6.27
CA ALA A 83 -12.18 16.22 -5.72
C ALA A 83 -12.49 17.33 -6.74
N ALA A 84 -12.06 17.16 -7.99
CA ALA A 84 -12.22 18.17 -9.04
C ALA A 84 -13.64 18.23 -9.60
N THR A 85 -14.33 17.09 -9.72
CA THR A 85 -15.64 17.01 -10.39
C THR A 85 -16.83 16.85 -9.45
N GLY A 86 -16.58 16.44 -8.20
CA GLY A 86 -17.64 16.12 -7.24
C GLY A 86 -18.45 14.85 -7.57
N LEU A 87 -18.10 14.12 -8.63
CA LEU A 87 -18.85 12.94 -9.09
C LEU A 87 -18.86 11.82 -8.02
N ALA A 88 -20.07 11.45 -7.60
CA ALA A 88 -20.26 10.49 -6.51
C ALA A 88 -19.60 9.14 -6.78
N TRP A 89 -19.69 8.61 -8.00
CA TRP A 89 -19.13 7.30 -8.34
C TRP A 89 -17.59 7.24 -8.20
N LEU A 90 -16.88 8.36 -8.45
CA LEU A 90 -15.43 8.44 -8.23
C LEU A 90 -15.08 8.30 -6.75
N LYS A 91 -15.90 8.86 -5.86
CA LYS A 91 -15.74 8.71 -4.40
C LYS A 91 -15.86 7.26 -3.96
N TYR A 92 -16.73 6.47 -4.60
CA TYR A 92 -16.87 5.03 -4.33
C TYR A 92 -15.68 4.22 -4.85
N LEU A 93 -15.12 4.61 -5.99
CA LEU A 93 -13.99 3.89 -6.60
C LEU A 93 -12.64 4.21 -5.95
N ALA A 94 -12.46 5.42 -5.41
CA ALA A 94 -11.18 5.85 -4.86
C ALA A 94 -10.57 4.92 -3.79
N PRO A 95 -11.31 4.32 -2.83
CA PRO A 95 -10.73 3.40 -1.85
C PRO A 95 -10.36 2.03 -2.43
N ILE A 96 -10.97 1.62 -3.55
CA ILE A 96 -10.88 0.25 -4.07
C ILE A 96 -9.43 -0.18 -4.37
N PRO A 97 -8.58 0.61 -5.06
CA PRO A 97 -7.22 0.21 -5.34
C PRO A 97 -6.42 -0.11 -4.07
N ALA A 98 -6.56 0.72 -3.03
CA ALA A 98 -5.89 0.50 -1.75
C ALA A 98 -6.40 -0.76 -1.04
N ILE A 99 -7.70 -0.99 -1.02
CA ILE A 99 -8.30 -2.18 -0.38
C ILE A 99 -7.84 -3.45 -1.11
N VAL A 100 -7.94 -3.47 -2.45
CA VAL A 100 -7.58 -4.63 -3.28
C VAL A 100 -6.09 -4.98 -3.14
N PHE A 101 -5.22 -4.00 -2.97
CA PHE A 101 -3.79 -4.23 -2.78
C PHE A 101 -3.43 -4.54 -1.32
N CYS A 102 -3.92 -3.75 -0.37
CA CYS A 102 -3.47 -3.84 1.02
C CYS A 102 -4.09 -4.99 1.79
N ALA A 103 -5.32 -5.43 1.47
CA ALA A 103 -5.96 -6.54 2.19
C ALA A 103 -5.24 -7.89 1.94
N PRO A 104 -4.94 -8.30 0.70
CA PRO A 104 -4.13 -9.49 0.45
C PRO A 104 -2.70 -9.37 1.01
N THR A 105 -2.10 -8.18 0.94
CA THR A 105 -0.76 -7.94 1.49
C THR A 105 -0.75 -8.10 3.02
N LEU A 106 -1.77 -7.61 3.70
CA LEU A 106 -1.94 -7.81 5.15
C LEU A 106 -2.11 -9.29 5.49
N HIS A 107 -2.94 -10.00 4.72
CA HIS A 107 -3.14 -11.44 4.90
C HIS A 107 -1.84 -12.21 4.69
N ALA A 108 -1.10 -11.95 3.61
CA ALA A 108 0.20 -12.57 3.34
C ALA A 108 1.21 -12.32 4.48
N SER A 109 1.25 -11.07 4.99
CA SER A 109 2.10 -10.72 6.14
C SER A 109 1.70 -11.46 7.42
N TYR A 110 0.40 -11.64 7.66
CA TYR A 110 -0.11 -12.42 8.78
C TYR A 110 0.29 -13.90 8.68
N VAL A 111 0.10 -14.52 7.51
CA VAL A 111 0.48 -15.91 7.27
C VAL A 111 1.99 -16.09 7.46
N LEU A 112 2.81 -15.21 6.89
CA LEU A 112 4.27 -15.25 7.03
C LEU A 112 4.70 -15.13 8.50
N ARG A 113 4.10 -14.19 9.25
CA ARG A 113 4.36 -14.04 10.69
C ARG A 113 4.05 -15.32 11.46
N ARG A 114 2.92 -15.97 11.14
CA ARG A 114 2.50 -17.21 11.82
C ARG A 114 3.39 -18.39 11.47
N SER A 115 3.85 -18.47 10.22
CA SER A 115 4.66 -19.61 9.72
C SER A 115 6.14 -19.48 10.06
N ALA A 116 6.71 -18.27 9.97
CA ALA A 116 8.14 -18.03 10.17
C ALA A 116 8.50 -17.51 11.58
N GLY A 117 7.51 -17.21 12.43
CA GLY A 117 7.75 -16.60 13.74
C GLY A 117 8.39 -15.21 13.70
N ALA A 118 8.53 -14.63 12.48
CA ALA A 118 9.24 -13.38 12.27
C ALA A 118 8.33 -12.17 12.48
N ALA A 119 8.89 -11.06 12.94
CA ALA A 119 8.20 -9.78 13.07
C ALA A 119 7.96 -9.15 11.68
N THR A 120 6.93 -9.60 10.97
CA THR A 120 6.54 -8.99 9.68
C THR A 120 5.82 -7.68 9.91
N PRO A 121 6.07 -6.63 9.08
CA PRO A 121 5.43 -5.33 9.23
C PRO A 121 3.99 -5.38 8.73
N MET A 122 3.07 -5.73 9.61
CA MET A 122 1.63 -5.66 9.32
C MET A 122 1.09 -4.23 9.41
N ALA A 123 1.75 -3.37 10.19
CA ALA A 123 1.28 -2.02 10.48
C ALA A 123 1.07 -1.16 9.23
N PRO A 124 1.95 -1.10 8.23
CA PRO A 124 1.71 -0.27 7.04
C PRO A 124 0.44 -0.63 6.27
N SER A 125 0.20 -1.94 6.05
CA SER A 125 -1.01 -2.40 5.34
C SER A 125 -2.27 -2.17 6.16
N LEU A 126 -2.22 -2.33 7.48
CA LEU A 126 -3.33 -2.05 8.37
C LEU A 126 -3.66 -0.55 8.40
N ILE A 127 -2.66 0.31 8.53
CA ILE A 127 -2.84 1.77 8.48
C ILE A 127 -3.44 2.18 7.15
N ALA A 128 -2.94 1.65 6.03
CA ALA A 128 -3.49 1.94 4.71
C ALA A 128 -4.97 1.55 4.58
N LEU A 129 -5.37 0.39 5.11
CA LEU A 129 -6.78 -0.03 5.13
C LEU A 129 -7.64 0.87 6.01
N ILE A 130 -7.14 1.26 7.20
CA ILE A 130 -7.85 2.19 8.09
C ILE A 130 -8.05 3.54 7.40
N LEU A 131 -7.02 4.07 6.71
CA LEU A 131 -7.12 5.32 5.96
C LEU A 131 -8.09 5.20 4.79
N ALA A 132 -8.09 4.07 4.06
CA ALA A 132 -9.00 3.84 2.94
C ALA A 132 -10.47 3.82 3.40
N VAL A 133 -10.77 3.09 4.47
CA VAL A 133 -12.13 3.02 5.03
C VAL A 133 -12.52 4.34 5.70
N GLY A 134 -11.63 4.94 6.48
CA GLY A 134 -11.87 6.21 7.16
C GLY A 134 -12.15 7.35 6.18
N GLY A 135 -11.35 7.46 5.12
CA GLY A 135 -11.59 8.43 4.04
C GLY A 135 -12.95 8.23 3.35
N PHE A 136 -13.35 6.98 3.14
CA PHE A 136 -14.65 6.66 2.58
C PHE A 136 -15.81 7.10 3.50
N VAL A 137 -15.70 6.81 4.79
CA VAL A 137 -16.71 7.24 5.78
C VAL A 137 -16.83 8.77 5.79
N LEU A 138 -15.71 9.49 5.81
CA LEU A 138 -15.70 10.95 5.76
C LEU A 138 -16.38 11.53 4.50
N TRP A 139 -16.25 10.86 3.35
CA TRP A 139 -16.92 11.29 2.11
C TRP A 139 -18.43 11.01 2.12
N ARG A 140 -18.91 10.11 2.98
CA ARG A 140 -20.32 9.76 3.11
C ARG A 140 -21.10 10.63 4.10
N MET A 141 -20.39 11.28 5.01
CA MET A 141 -20.97 12.23 5.99
C MET A 141 -21.15 13.60 5.37
#